data_13f06ed9c9f5178a94b6bb5181736f52
#
_entry.id   13f06ed9c9f5178a94b6bb5181736f52
#
_cell.length_a   1.000
_cell.length_b   1.000
_cell.length_c   1.000
_cell.angle_alpha   90.00
_cell.angle_beta   90.00
_cell.angle_gamma   90.00
#
_symmetry.space_group_name_H-M   'P 1'
#
loop_
_entity.id
_entity.type
_entity.pdbx_description
1 polymer ?
#
loop_
_entity_poly.entity_id
_entity_poly.type
_entity_poly.pdbx_seq_one_letter_code
_entity_poly.pdbx_strand_id
1 'polypeptide(L)'
;LDPLASGRSTSPKELIIKQEIQGCFDVFRQDMEDNKIQVEINGNDDLTFLTWQQDIQAIFTNLIDNSIFWLKERSSIEDRRILVNIESENNKLIYVDFRDTGPGIDPVLIEDGVIFEPQFSTKPSGTGIGLAIAGEAAERNGLKLTALQSGTGAYFRLQVKDITNE
;
A
#
# COMPACT_ATOMS: atom_id res chain seq x y z
N LEU A 1 -24.81 14.16 14.67
CA LEU A 1 -23.40 14.17 14.24
C LEU A 1 -22.76 12.83 14.58
N ASP A 2 -22.25 12.18 13.56
CA ASP A 2 -21.49 10.95 13.72
C ASP A 2 -20.15 11.26 14.40
N PRO A 3 -19.90 10.78 15.64
CA PRO A 3 -18.65 11.03 16.30
C PRO A 3 -17.43 10.50 15.54
N LEU A 4 -17.61 9.48 14.70
CA LEU A 4 -16.54 8.91 13.89
C LEU A 4 -16.19 9.81 12.70
N ALA A 5 -17.07 10.71 12.32
CA ALA A 5 -16.82 11.66 11.24
C ALA A 5 -16.15 12.95 11.73
N SER A 6 -16.13 13.20 13.04
CA SER A 6 -15.68 14.49 13.59
C SER A 6 -14.21 14.80 13.34
N GLY A 7 -13.38 13.80 13.05
CA GLY A 7 -11.96 13.99 12.72
C GLY A 7 -11.64 13.84 11.24
N ARG A 8 -12.64 13.59 10.40
CA ARG A 8 -12.41 13.37 8.98
C ARG A 8 -12.54 14.65 8.18
N SER A 9 -11.67 14.81 7.20
CA SER A 9 -11.83 15.87 6.22
C SER A 9 -13.11 15.62 5.42
N THR A 10 -13.91 16.66 5.22
CA THR A 10 -15.15 16.57 4.43
C THR A 10 -14.91 16.65 2.94
N SER A 11 -13.68 16.98 2.52
CA SER A 11 -13.32 17.10 1.11
C SER A 11 -11.91 16.59 0.87
N PRO A 12 -11.64 16.06 -0.32
CA PRO A 12 -10.27 15.65 -0.66
C PRO A 12 -9.37 16.87 -0.82
N LYS A 13 -8.07 16.62 -0.75
CA LYS A 13 -7.04 17.65 -0.92
C LYS A 13 -6.01 17.18 -1.93
N GLU A 14 -5.37 18.15 -2.60
CA GLU A 14 -4.19 17.86 -3.39
C GLU A 14 -3.03 17.56 -2.44
N LEU A 15 -2.58 16.32 -2.42
CA LEU A 15 -1.50 15.86 -1.55
C LEU A 15 -0.30 15.46 -2.38
N ILE A 16 0.90 15.76 -1.86
CA ILE A 16 2.14 15.28 -2.48
C ILE A 16 2.29 13.81 -2.11
N ILE A 17 2.10 12.93 -3.10
CA ILE A 17 1.99 11.50 -2.88
C ILE A 17 3.26 10.92 -2.23
N LYS A 18 4.44 11.32 -2.70
CA LYS A 18 5.68 10.80 -2.14
C LYS A 18 5.83 11.15 -0.66
N GLN A 19 5.46 12.38 -0.28
CA GLN A 19 5.50 12.80 1.13
C GLN A 19 4.51 12.01 1.99
N GLU A 20 3.33 11.74 1.48
CA GLU A 20 2.33 10.95 2.21
C GLU A 20 2.82 9.53 2.45
N ILE A 21 3.44 8.92 1.45
CA ILE A 21 4.00 7.57 1.58
C ILE A 21 5.17 7.57 2.56
N GLN A 22 6.07 8.55 2.47
CA GLN A 22 7.18 8.70 3.42
C GLN A 22 6.69 8.83 4.85
N GLY A 23 5.63 9.62 5.07
CA GLY A 23 5.01 9.77 6.39
C GLY A 23 4.46 8.46 6.94
N CYS A 24 3.90 7.62 6.08
CA CYS A 24 3.44 6.30 6.50
C CYS A 24 4.60 5.40 6.93
N PHE A 25 5.72 5.43 6.21
CA PHE A 25 6.91 4.69 6.62
C PHE A 25 7.48 5.19 7.95
N ASP A 26 7.39 6.50 8.20
CA ASP A 26 7.89 7.07 9.46
C ASP A 26 7.20 6.47 10.70
N VAL A 27 5.94 6.08 10.57
CA VAL A 27 5.20 5.42 11.65
C VAL A 27 5.87 4.10 12.06
N PHE A 28 6.50 3.41 11.12
CA PHE A 28 7.13 2.10 11.32
C PHE A 28 8.65 2.17 11.43
N ARG A 29 9.21 3.38 11.56
CA ARG A 29 10.67 3.57 11.49
C ARG A 29 11.42 2.68 12.47
N GLN A 30 11.02 2.66 13.73
CA GLN A 30 11.73 1.88 14.75
C GLN A 30 11.68 0.39 14.45
N ASP A 31 10.51 -0.12 14.07
CA ASP A 31 10.35 -1.54 13.76
C ASP A 31 11.20 -1.94 12.54
N MET A 32 11.27 -1.07 11.55
CA MET A 32 12.09 -1.32 10.36
C MET A 32 13.58 -1.28 10.69
N GLU A 33 14.02 -0.32 11.50
CA GLU A 33 15.42 -0.24 11.93
C GLU A 33 15.83 -1.47 12.74
N ASP A 34 14.99 -1.87 13.70
CA ASP A 34 15.27 -3.04 14.55
C ASP A 34 15.37 -4.33 13.73
N ASN A 35 14.67 -4.41 12.63
CA ASN A 35 14.64 -5.60 11.78
C ASN A 35 15.47 -5.46 10.49
N LYS A 36 16.22 -4.38 10.37
CA LYS A 36 17.13 -4.10 9.24
C LYS A 36 16.41 -4.12 7.90
N ILE A 37 15.23 -3.51 7.86
CA ILE A 37 14.45 -3.38 6.63
C ILE A 37 14.83 -2.06 5.96
N GLN A 38 15.27 -2.13 4.71
CA GLN A 38 15.60 -0.96 3.91
C GLN A 38 14.40 -0.57 3.05
N VAL A 39 14.22 0.73 2.86
CA VAL A 39 13.12 1.29 2.06
C VAL A 39 13.68 2.20 0.99
N GLU A 40 13.16 2.07 -0.22
CA GLU A 40 13.46 2.97 -1.32
C GLU A 40 12.15 3.45 -1.94
N ILE A 41 12.00 4.76 -2.09
CA ILE A 41 10.81 5.37 -2.70
C ILE A 41 11.27 6.22 -3.88
N ASN A 42 10.85 5.83 -5.08
CA ASN A 42 11.21 6.49 -6.32
C ASN A 42 10.00 7.15 -6.95
N GLY A 43 10.21 8.29 -7.59
CA GLY A 43 9.17 9.01 -8.31
C GLY A 43 9.35 10.52 -8.21
N ASN A 44 8.47 11.26 -8.84
CA ASN A 44 8.49 12.72 -8.83
C ASN A 44 8.18 13.24 -7.42
N ASP A 45 9.10 14.03 -6.87
CA ASP A 45 8.99 14.59 -5.52
C ASP A 45 7.81 15.53 -5.34
N ASP A 46 7.32 16.13 -6.43
CA ASP A 46 6.31 17.17 -6.40
C ASP A 46 4.95 16.71 -6.93
N LEU A 47 4.82 15.45 -7.29
CA LEU A 47 3.58 14.93 -7.85
C LEU A 47 2.45 15.00 -6.83
N THR A 48 1.33 15.60 -7.21
CA THR A 48 0.15 15.70 -6.36
C THR A 48 -0.97 14.80 -6.87
N PHE A 49 -1.85 14.43 -5.97
CA PHE A 49 -3.05 13.67 -6.27
C PHE A 49 -4.18 14.14 -5.36
N LEU A 50 -5.36 14.36 -5.94
CA LEU A 50 -6.54 14.78 -5.19
C LEU A 50 -7.15 13.58 -4.49
N THR A 51 -7.10 13.57 -3.15
CA THR A 51 -7.47 12.38 -2.39
C THR A 51 -7.73 12.75 -0.93
N TRP A 52 -8.38 11.83 -0.21
CA TRP A 52 -8.53 11.95 1.24
C TRP A 52 -7.28 11.38 1.91
N GLN A 53 -6.65 12.19 2.76
CA GLN A 53 -5.40 11.81 3.42
C GLN A 53 -5.54 10.53 4.26
N GLN A 54 -6.64 10.40 5.01
CA GLN A 54 -6.85 9.22 5.83
C GLN A 54 -6.98 7.94 5.01
N ASP A 55 -7.48 8.02 3.78
CA ASP A 55 -7.57 6.86 2.90
C ASP A 55 -6.20 6.47 2.35
N ILE A 56 -5.40 7.45 1.94
CA ILE A 56 -4.02 7.17 1.51
C ILE A 56 -3.21 6.57 2.66
N GLN A 57 -3.37 7.10 3.86
CA GLN A 57 -2.70 6.55 5.04
C GLN A 57 -3.16 5.11 5.32
N ALA A 58 -4.46 4.84 5.21
CA ALA A 58 -4.99 3.49 5.41
C ALA A 58 -4.41 2.49 4.41
N ILE A 59 -4.29 2.89 3.14
CA ILE A 59 -3.72 2.03 2.10
C ILE A 59 -2.27 1.67 2.44
N PHE A 60 -1.43 2.67 2.62
CA PHE A 60 0.01 2.43 2.76
C PHE A 60 0.40 1.86 4.12
N THR A 61 -0.26 2.26 5.21
CA THR A 61 0.04 1.66 6.50
C THR A 61 -0.32 0.17 6.51
N ASN A 62 -1.39 -0.24 5.85
CA ASN A 62 -1.73 -1.65 5.75
C ASN A 62 -0.74 -2.44 4.88
N LEU A 63 -0.30 -1.86 3.75
CA LEU A 63 0.70 -2.50 2.90
C LEU A 63 2.04 -2.63 3.63
N ILE A 64 2.47 -1.56 4.31
CA ILE A 64 3.73 -1.55 5.04
C ILE A 64 3.71 -2.56 6.19
N ASP A 65 2.67 -2.55 6.99
CA ASP A 65 2.52 -3.47 8.11
C ASP A 65 2.57 -4.92 7.63
N ASN A 66 1.88 -5.21 6.54
CA ASN A 66 1.87 -6.54 5.94
C ASN A 66 3.28 -6.96 5.48
N SER A 67 4.00 -6.08 4.80
CA SER A 67 5.37 -6.37 4.35
C SER A 67 6.33 -6.58 5.51
N ILE A 68 6.26 -5.75 6.55
CA ILE A 68 7.11 -5.89 7.72
C ILE A 68 6.90 -7.25 8.37
N PHE A 69 5.64 -7.67 8.55
CA PHE A 69 5.33 -8.97 9.14
C PHE A 69 6.03 -10.11 8.40
N TRP A 70 5.88 -10.17 7.08
CA TRP A 70 6.45 -11.27 6.29
C TRP A 70 7.96 -11.19 6.15
N LEU A 71 8.52 -9.99 6.10
CA LEU A 71 9.98 -9.83 6.08
C LEU A 71 10.61 -10.30 7.38
N LYS A 72 9.98 -10.04 8.52
CA LYS A 72 10.50 -10.49 9.83
C LYS A 72 10.44 -12.01 9.96
N GLU A 73 9.39 -12.64 9.44
CA GLU A 73 9.15 -14.07 9.64
C GLU A 73 9.96 -14.95 8.70
N ARG A 74 10.17 -14.53 7.45
CA ARG A 74 10.58 -15.43 6.40
C ARG A 74 11.85 -15.03 5.64
N SER A 75 12.19 -13.77 5.58
CA SER A 75 13.30 -13.31 4.78
C SER A 75 14.62 -13.41 5.52
N SER A 76 15.69 -13.63 4.75
CA SER A 76 17.04 -13.43 5.27
C SER A 76 17.19 -11.98 5.72
N ILE A 77 17.84 -11.79 6.87
CA ILE A 77 18.06 -10.44 7.41
C ILE A 77 18.84 -9.53 6.45
N GLU A 78 19.65 -10.16 5.59
CA GLU A 78 20.51 -9.45 4.64
C GLU A 78 19.77 -8.91 3.42
N ASP A 79 18.53 -9.35 3.18
CA ASP A 79 17.77 -8.99 1.99
C ASP A 79 16.36 -8.57 2.32
N ARG A 80 16.19 -7.73 3.34
CA ARG A 80 14.89 -7.21 3.72
C ARG A 80 14.70 -5.81 3.15
N ARG A 81 13.93 -5.70 2.07
CA ARG A 81 13.72 -4.43 1.37
C ARG A 81 12.26 -4.24 1.00
N ILE A 82 11.85 -2.97 1.02
CA ILE A 82 10.58 -2.52 0.47
C ILE A 82 10.89 -1.46 -0.58
N LEU A 83 10.34 -1.62 -1.77
CA LEU A 83 10.56 -0.73 -2.90
C LEU A 83 9.23 -0.16 -3.36
N VAL A 84 9.15 1.17 -3.40
CA VAL A 84 7.98 1.89 -3.89
C VAL A 84 8.36 2.69 -5.12
N ASN A 85 7.65 2.48 -6.23
CA ASN A 85 7.84 3.26 -7.45
C ASN A 85 6.54 3.98 -7.80
N ILE A 86 6.62 5.30 -7.89
CA ILE A 86 5.50 6.17 -8.25
C ILE A 86 5.66 6.52 -9.72
N GLU A 87 4.72 6.07 -10.55
CA GLU A 87 4.74 6.33 -11.98
C GLU A 87 3.78 7.45 -12.33
N SER A 88 4.25 8.41 -13.11
CA SER A 88 3.45 9.55 -13.54
C SER A 88 3.68 9.85 -15.02
N GLU A 89 2.69 10.48 -15.64
CA GLU A 89 2.77 10.95 -17.01
C GLU A 89 2.06 12.28 -17.11
N ASN A 90 2.70 13.28 -17.70
CA ASN A 90 2.15 14.65 -17.83
C ASN A 90 1.71 15.24 -16.48
N ASN A 91 2.52 15.04 -15.44
CA ASN A 91 2.25 15.46 -14.07
C ASN A 91 0.98 14.86 -13.46
N LYS A 92 0.57 13.69 -13.94
CA LYS A 92 -0.57 12.96 -13.39
C LYS A 92 -0.14 11.58 -12.92
N LEU A 93 -0.64 11.18 -11.77
CA LEU A 93 -0.39 9.85 -11.23
C LEU A 93 -0.98 8.80 -12.15
N ILE A 94 -0.20 7.77 -12.48
CA ILE A 94 -0.67 6.59 -13.21
C ILE A 94 -0.85 5.43 -12.24
N TYR A 95 0.23 5.05 -11.53
CA TYR A 95 0.16 3.99 -10.53
C TYR A 95 1.30 4.14 -9.51
N VAL A 96 1.14 3.46 -8.40
CA VAL A 96 2.20 3.25 -7.41
C VAL A 96 2.41 1.75 -7.28
N ASP A 97 3.64 1.31 -7.52
CA ASP A 97 4.04 -0.08 -7.30
C ASP A 97 4.68 -0.20 -5.92
N PHE A 98 4.25 -1.21 -5.18
CA PHE A 98 4.72 -1.49 -3.83
C PHE A 98 5.20 -2.94 -3.79
N ARG A 99 6.50 -3.15 -3.60
CA ARG A 99 7.12 -4.48 -3.62
C ARG A 99 7.94 -4.73 -2.37
N ASP A 100 8.07 -6.00 -1.99
CA ASP A 100 8.98 -6.39 -0.94
C ASP A 100 9.79 -7.62 -1.35
N THR A 101 10.80 -7.95 -0.55
CA THR A 101 11.67 -9.10 -0.76
C THR A 101 11.30 -10.29 0.12
N GLY A 102 10.07 -10.33 0.61
CA GLY A 102 9.54 -11.41 1.44
C GLY A 102 9.24 -12.68 0.64
N PRO A 103 8.47 -13.60 1.21
CA PRO A 103 8.16 -14.88 0.57
C PRO A 103 7.24 -14.78 -0.64
N GLY A 104 6.57 -13.64 -0.81
CA GLY A 104 5.64 -13.47 -1.91
C GLY A 104 4.23 -13.96 -1.59
N ILE A 105 3.37 -13.93 -2.60
CA ILE A 105 1.96 -14.30 -2.50
C ILE A 105 1.72 -15.48 -3.41
N ASP A 106 0.99 -16.48 -2.92
CA ASP A 106 0.59 -17.62 -3.73
C ASP A 106 -0.23 -17.13 -4.95
N PRO A 107 0.17 -17.50 -6.17
CA PRO A 107 -0.55 -17.07 -7.37
C PRO A 107 -2.05 -17.38 -7.36
N VAL A 108 -2.48 -18.47 -6.73
CA VAL A 108 -3.90 -18.81 -6.61
C VAL A 108 -4.67 -17.73 -5.84
N LEU A 109 -4.08 -17.17 -4.79
CA LEU A 109 -4.69 -16.12 -3.98
C LEU A 109 -4.79 -14.80 -4.76
N ILE A 110 -3.85 -14.56 -5.67
CA ILE A 110 -3.86 -13.37 -6.53
C ILE A 110 -4.96 -13.49 -7.57
N GLU A 111 -5.04 -14.65 -8.24
CA GLU A 111 -5.96 -14.87 -9.36
C GLU A 111 -7.41 -14.71 -8.94
N ASP A 112 -7.77 -15.25 -7.81
CA ASP A 112 -9.15 -15.21 -7.31
C ASP A 112 -9.47 -13.92 -6.54
N GLY A 113 -8.47 -13.06 -6.28
CA GLY A 113 -8.67 -11.86 -5.50
C GLY A 113 -8.99 -12.11 -4.03
N VAL A 114 -8.84 -13.33 -3.57
CA VAL A 114 -9.16 -13.76 -2.20
C VAL A 114 -8.36 -12.97 -1.16
N ILE A 115 -7.14 -12.54 -1.52
CA ILE A 115 -6.26 -11.82 -0.59
C ILE A 115 -6.87 -10.49 -0.13
N PHE A 116 -7.81 -9.91 -0.89
CA PHE A 116 -8.48 -8.66 -0.55
C PHE A 116 -9.83 -8.87 0.13
N GLU A 117 -10.27 -10.12 0.30
CA GLU A 117 -11.54 -10.38 0.95
C GLU A 117 -11.45 -10.16 2.47
N PRO A 118 -12.50 -9.63 3.08
CA PRO A 118 -12.53 -9.51 4.53
C PRO A 118 -12.34 -10.86 5.20
N GLN A 119 -11.65 -10.86 6.34
CA GLN A 119 -11.37 -12.05 7.16
C GLN A 119 -10.36 -13.02 6.56
N PHE A 120 -9.87 -12.78 5.33
CA PHE A 120 -8.77 -13.59 4.81
C PHE A 120 -7.45 -13.16 5.46
N SER A 121 -6.68 -14.11 5.98
CA SER A 121 -5.34 -13.85 6.48
C SER A 121 -4.51 -15.10 6.48
N THR A 122 -3.25 -14.98 6.02
CA THR A 122 -2.23 -16.01 6.14
C THR A 122 -1.36 -15.80 7.37
N LYS A 123 -1.57 -14.71 8.11
CA LYS A 123 -0.85 -14.42 9.35
C LYS A 123 -1.49 -15.17 10.49
N PRO A 124 -0.71 -15.87 11.34
CA PRO A 124 -1.27 -16.63 12.46
C PRO A 124 -2.10 -15.81 13.44
N SER A 125 -1.76 -14.52 13.61
CA SER A 125 -2.47 -13.60 14.51
C SER A 125 -3.17 -12.48 13.79
N GLY A 126 -3.31 -12.55 12.45
CA GLY A 126 -3.90 -11.50 11.65
C GLY A 126 -5.41 -11.45 11.76
N THR A 127 -5.97 -10.24 11.73
CA THR A 127 -7.42 -10.04 11.71
C THR A 127 -8.05 -10.34 10.35
N GLY A 128 -7.24 -10.35 9.29
CA GLY A 128 -7.71 -10.59 7.93
C GLY A 128 -8.42 -9.41 7.29
N ILE A 129 -8.33 -8.22 7.87
CA ILE A 129 -9.04 -7.05 7.33
C ILE A 129 -8.13 -5.98 6.72
N GLY A 130 -6.80 -6.06 6.95
CA GLY A 130 -5.87 -5.01 6.51
C GLY A 130 -5.89 -4.75 5.02
N LEU A 131 -5.77 -5.79 4.20
CA LEU A 131 -5.80 -5.64 2.74
C LEU A 131 -7.20 -5.29 2.23
N ALA A 132 -8.26 -5.77 2.88
CA ALA A 132 -9.63 -5.38 2.53
C ALA A 132 -9.85 -3.89 2.77
N ILE A 133 -9.36 -3.36 3.90
CA ILE A 133 -9.42 -1.93 4.21
C ILE A 133 -8.67 -1.13 3.16
N ALA A 134 -7.46 -1.56 2.81
CA ALA A 134 -6.65 -0.88 1.78
C ALA A 134 -7.38 -0.87 0.42
N GLY A 135 -7.97 -1.99 0.03
CA GLY A 135 -8.70 -2.09 -1.24
C GLY A 135 -9.92 -1.18 -1.28
N GLU A 136 -10.68 -1.12 -0.18
CA GLU A 136 -11.85 -0.25 -0.09
C GLU A 136 -11.46 1.23 -0.10
N ALA A 137 -10.40 1.60 0.61
CA ALA A 137 -9.89 2.97 0.61
C ALA A 137 -9.43 3.39 -0.79
N ALA A 138 -8.79 2.49 -1.53
CA ALA A 138 -8.42 2.74 -2.91
C ALA A 138 -9.64 3.05 -3.78
N GLU A 139 -10.68 2.22 -3.69
CA GLU A 139 -11.90 2.39 -4.48
C GLU A 139 -12.55 3.74 -4.22
N ARG A 140 -12.58 4.20 -2.96
CA ARG A 140 -13.16 5.51 -2.62
C ARG A 140 -12.43 6.68 -3.28
N ASN A 141 -11.18 6.46 -3.71
CA ASN A 141 -10.33 7.52 -4.28
C ASN A 141 -10.10 7.37 -5.78
N GLY A 142 -10.92 6.57 -6.45
CA GLY A 142 -10.76 6.34 -7.89
C GLY A 142 -9.51 5.53 -8.24
N LEU A 143 -9.04 4.72 -7.30
CA LEU A 143 -7.88 3.87 -7.46
C LEU A 143 -8.30 2.41 -7.37
N LYS A 144 -7.48 1.52 -7.90
CA LYS A 144 -7.66 0.08 -7.75
C LYS A 144 -6.37 -0.53 -7.23
N LEU A 145 -6.48 -1.28 -6.14
CA LEU A 145 -5.37 -2.02 -5.57
C LEU A 145 -5.43 -3.47 -6.06
N THR A 146 -4.35 -3.93 -6.69
CA THR A 146 -4.24 -5.30 -7.16
C THR A 146 -2.94 -5.91 -6.67
N ALA A 147 -2.94 -7.24 -6.50
CA ALA A 147 -1.73 -8.01 -6.28
C ALA A 147 -1.31 -8.61 -7.61
N LEU A 148 -0.02 -8.57 -7.91
CA LEU A 148 0.54 -9.08 -9.15
C LEU A 148 1.51 -10.22 -8.86
N GLN A 149 1.63 -11.15 -9.78
CA GLN A 149 2.62 -12.21 -9.66
C GLN A 149 4.02 -11.62 -9.78
N SER A 150 4.93 -12.12 -8.97
CA SER A 150 6.32 -11.66 -8.94
C SER A 150 7.24 -12.84 -8.73
N GLY A 151 8.41 -12.80 -9.37
CA GLY A 151 9.44 -13.81 -9.15
C GLY A 151 10.09 -13.71 -7.77
N THR A 152 9.95 -12.58 -7.09
CA THR A 152 10.53 -12.33 -5.76
C THR A 152 9.58 -11.47 -4.95
N GLY A 153 9.19 -11.95 -3.77
CA GLY A 153 8.39 -11.16 -2.82
C GLY A 153 6.99 -10.81 -3.29
N ALA A 154 6.32 -9.99 -2.50
CA ALA A 154 4.99 -9.50 -2.81
C ALA A 154 5.05 -8.29 -3.74
N TYR A 155 4.05 -8.15 -4.59
CA TYR A 155 3.95 -7.05 -5.54
C TYR A 155 2.51 -6.57 -5.59
N PHE A 156 2.30 -5.33 -5.14
CA PHE A 156 1.00 -4.66 -5.21
C PHE A 156 1.08 -3.46 -6.13
N ARG A 157 0.02 -3.23 -6.90
CA ARG A 157 -0.10 -2.03 -7.74
C ARG A 157 -1.36 -1.27 -7.34
N LEU A 158 -1.17 0.02 -7.04
CA LEU A 158 -2.26 0.95 -6.79
C LEU A 158 -2.39 1.82 -8.04
N GLN A 159 -3.42 1.58 -8.84
CA GLN A 159 -3.56 2.18 -10.16
C GLN A 159 -4.74 3.12 -10.23
N VAL A 160 -4.56 4.28 -10.88
CA VAL A 160 -5.66 5.20 -11.17
C VAL A 160 -6.62 4.52 -12.15
N LYS A 161 -7.90 4.49 -11.81
CA LYS A 161 -8.92 3.92 -12.70
C LYS A 161 -9.10 4.80 -13.92
N ASP A 162 -9.22 4.18 -15.08
CA ASP A 162 -9.52 4.87 -16.31
C ASP A 162 -11.00 5.19 -16.37
N ILE A 163 -11.34 6.48 -16.24
CA ILE A 163 -12.72 6.95 -16.26
C ILE A 163 -13.27 7.13 -17.69
N THR A 164 -12.42 6.95 -18.70
CA THR A 164 -12.85 7.11 -20.09
C THR A 164 -13.52 5.87 -20.68
N ASN A 165 -13.52 4.78 -19.96
CA ASN A 165 -14.06 3.48 -20.39
C ASN A 165 -15.42 3.16 -19.77
N GLU A 166 -16.19 4.17 -19.44
CA GLU A 166 -17.55 3.97 -18.94
C GLU A 166 -18.51 3.55 -20.05
#